data_f6388843139e61e4079c52ada45820fd
#
_entry.id   f6388843139e61e4079c52ada45820fd
#
_cell.length_a   1.000
_cell.length_b   1.000
_cell.length_c   1.000
_cell.angle_alpha   90.00
_cell.angle_beta   90.00
_cell.angle_gamma   90.00
#
_symmetry.space_group_name_H-M   'P 1'
#
loop_
_entity.id
_entity.type
_entity.pdbx_description
1 polymer ?
#
loop_
_entity_poly.entity_id
_entity_poly.type
_entity_poly.pdbx_seq_one_letter_code
_entity_poly.pdbx_strand_id
1 'polypeptide(L)'
;MKITATVPTRIDLAGGTLDVYPLYLFEGGGLTVNAAIDVQARASVETRDDTRLTIRSEDQGLHEEIASLTALEPGGPLDLVRRALLYYRPEMGLDIVVSSQAPKGSGLGASSALLMALSNCLNTLTGRDLDSRQIIDIGANVEAQVIGIPTGKQDYFPPIFGGVCAMWFDVDGWTLESLAQDSALIDGLNERLIVSYTGIPHFSSITNWAMLKRYIENEGDSVARMAEIKAIAQAMRDCLARQDFDTLPKLLDAEWKLRRGLAEGVTTPKIDAIMAAAAQAGASASKIC
;
A
#
# COMPACT_ATOMS: atom_id res chain seq x y z
N MET A 1 11.78 -7.39 -26.80
CA MET A 1 10.79 -8.06 -25.93
C MET A 1 10.01 -6.98 -25.19
N LYS A 2 8.68 -7.13 -25.06
CA LYS A 2 7.85 -6.20 -24.30
C LYS A 2 7.06 -6.96 -23.23
N ILE A 3 7.12 -6.50 -22.00
CA ILE A 3 6.40 -7.07 -20.83
C ILE A 3 5.56 -5.96 -20.22
N THR A 4 4.31 -6.26 -19.90
CA THR A 4 3.41 -5.31 -19.26
C THR A 4 2.73 -6.00 -18.07
N ALA A 5 2.66 -5.31 -16.95
CA ALA A 5 1.92 -5.72 -15.77
C ALA A 5 0.93 -4.60 -15.38
N THR A 6 -0.28 -5.01 -15.02
CA THR A 6 -1.31 -4.13 -14.47
C THR A 6 -1.82 -4.77 -13.18
N VAL A 7 -1.84 -4.00 -12.11
CA VAL A 7 -2.16 -4.50 -10.76
C VAL A 7 -3.12 -3.54 -10.05
N PRO A 8 -3.99 -4.03 -9.17
CA PRO A 8 -4.88 -3.18 -8.38
C PRO A 8 -4.12 -2.39 -7.32
N THR A 9 -4.69 -1.29 -6.85
CA THR A 9 -4.37 -0.66 -5.58
C THR A 9 -5.25 -1.23 -4.46
N ARG A 10 -5.23 -0.64 -3.26
CA ARG A 10 -5.96 -1.17 -2.12
C ARG A 10 -6.62 -0.09 -1.28
N ILE A 11 -7.63 -0.51 -0.52
CA ILE A 11 -8.14 0.20 0.66
C ILE A 11 -7.76 -0.57 1.92
N ASP A 12 -7.45 0.15 3.00
CA ASP A 12 -7.25 -0.42 4.34
C ASP A 12 -8.58 -0.48 5.09
N LEU A 13 -9.03 -1.67 5.45
CA LEU A 13 -10.25 -1.88 6.22
C LEU A 13 -9.97 -1.82 7.72
N ALA A 14 -8.87 -2.39 8.19
CA ALA A 14 -8.43 -2.32 9.58
C ALA A 14 -6.96 -2.71 9.75
N GLY A 15 -6.35 -2.20 10.82
CA GLY A 15 -5.04 -2.66 11.29
C GLY A 15 -3.83 -1.97 10.66
N GLY A 16 -4.03 -1.03 9.75
CA GLY A 16 -2.91 -0.29 9.15
C GLY A 16 -1.94 0.24 10.22
N THR A 17 -0.67 0.37 9.88
CA THR A 17 0.47 0.65 10.75
C THR A 17 0.99 -0.57 11.54
N LEU A 18 0.14 -1.59 11.85
CA LEU A 18 0.57 -2.84 12.49
C LEU A 18 1.40 -3.76 11.58
N ASP A 19 1.65 -3.36 10.36
CA ASP A 19 2.50 -4.01 9.37
C ASP A 19 3.91 -3.39 9.29
N VAL A 20 4.15 -2.31 10.05
CA VAL A 20 5.44 -1.59 10.07
C VAL A 20 6.42 -2.30 10.99
N TYR A 21 7.61 -2.65 10.46
CA TYR A 21 8.72 -3.14 11.29
C TYR A 21 9.33 -1.99 12.10
N PRO A 22 9.63 -2.17 13.40
CA PRO A 22 9.43 -3.37 14.24
C PRO A 22 8.13 -3.34 15.09
N LEU A 23 7.17 -2.47 14.79
CA LEU A 23 5.95 -2.28 15.61
C LEU A 23 5.21 -3.59 15.87
N TYR A 24 4.99 -4.40 14.81
CA TYR A 24 4.30 -5.67 14.99
C TYR A 24 5.03 -6.64 15.93
N LEU A 25 6.35 -6.56 16.05
CA LEU A 25 7.10 -7.38 17.02
C LEU A 25 6.82 -6.94 18.46
N PHE A 26 6.73 -5.63 18.70
CA PHE A 26 6.45 -5.07 20.02
C PHE A 26 5.03 -5.39 20.48
N GLU A 27 4.08 -5.47 19.52
CA GLU A 27 2.69 -5.86 19.77
C GLU A 27 2.48 -7.38 19.87
N GLY A 28 3.55 -8.20 19.77
CA GLY A 28 3.43 -9.66 19.75
C GLY A 28 2.64 -10.17 18.53
N GLY A 29 2.95 -9.62 17.37
CA GLY A 29 2.31 -9.88 16.09
C GLY A 29 1.42 -8.72 15.63
N GLY A 30 1.33 -8.54 14.30
CA GLY A 30 0.46 -7.56 13.64
C GLY A 30 -0.57 -8.22 12.73
N LEU A 31 -1.66 -7.53 12.46
CA LEU A 31 -2.66 -7.92 11.48
C LEU A 31 -3.17 -6.70 10.75
N THR A 32 -3.16 -6.74 9.42
CA THR A 32 -3.86 -5.78 8.57
C THR A 32 -4.89 -6.49 7.68
N VAL A 33 -5.99 -5.82 7.40
CA VAL A 33 -7.07 -6.34 6.55
C VAL A 33 -7.36 -5.34 5.45
N ASN A 34 -7.11 -5.74 4.20
CA ASN A 34 -7.22 -4.88 3.02
C ASN A 34 -8.13 -5.51 1.96
N ALA A 35 -8.72 -4.64 1.13
CA ALA A 35 -9.38 -5.05 -0.10
C ALA A 35 -8.69 -4.41 -1.31
N ALA A 36 -8.39 -5.21 -2.33
CA ALA A 36 -8.00 -4.72 -3.64
C ALA A 36 -9.16 -3.95 -4.28
N ILE A 37 -8.86 -2.85 -4.99
CA ILE A 37 -9.87 -2.03 -5.66
C ILE A 37 -9.51 -1.86 -7.14
N ASP A 38 -10.51 -1.59 -7.97
CA ASP A 38 -10.35 -1.37 -9.41
C ASP A 38 -9.82 0.05 -9.74
N VAL A 39 -8.78 0.45 -9.01
CA VAL A 39 -7.94 1.61 -9.31
C VAL A 39 -6.53 1.07 -9.51
N GLN A 40 -6.03 1.13 -10.73
CA GLN A 40 -4.90 0.31 -11.15
C GLN A 40 -3.59 1.11 -11.26
N ALA A 41 -2.48 0.42 -11.04
CA ALA A 41 -1.13 0.82 -11.42
C ALA A 41 -0.62 -0.08 -12.55
N ARG A 42 0.14 0.49 -13.48
CA ARG A 42 0.66 -0.20 -14.66
C ARG A 42 2.13 0.08 -14.85
N ALA A 43 2.88 -0.94 -15.24
CA ALA A 43 4.24 -0.83 -15.76
C ALA A 43 4.36 -1.57 -17.09
N SER A 44 5.09 -1.00 -18.02
CA SER A 44 5.48 -1.62 -19.30
C SER A 44 6.97 -1.43 -19.48
N VAL A 45 7.67 -2.52 -19.77
CA VAL A 45 9.13 -2.54 -19.99
C VAL A 45 9.39 -3.16 -21.36
N GLU A 46 10.11 -2.47 -22.23
CA GLU A 46 10.48 -2.92 -23.56
C GLU A 46 11.99 -2.89 -23.74
N THR A 47 12.57 -3.97 -24.25
CA THR A 47 14.02 -4.06 -24.47
C THR A 47 14.44 -3.23 -25.68
N ARG A 48 15.63 -2.63 -25.57
CA ARG A 48 16.28 -1.84 -26.63
C ARG A 48 17.52 -2.60 -27.13
N ASP A 49 17.95 -2.24 -28.32
CA ASP A 49 19.19 -2.77 -28.92
C ASP A 49 20.45 -1.99 -28.48
N ASP A 50 20.26 -0.89 -27.72
CA ASP A 50 21.34 -0.10 -27.12
C ASP A 50 21.36 -0.26 -25.58
N THR A 51 22.18 0.52 -24.86
CA THR A 51 22.28 0.47 -23.40
C THR A 51 21.44 1.51 -22.67
N ARG A 52 20.73 2.39 -23.40
CA ARG A 52 19.98 3.50 -22.82
C ARG A 52 18.78 3.04 -22.01
N LEU A 53 18.47 3.78 -20.96
CA LEU A 53 17.25 3.64 -20.20
C LEU A 53 16.40 4.89 -20.43
N THR A 54 15.15 4.71 -20.87
CA THR A 54 14.15 5.78 -20.85
C THR A 54 13.10 5.44 -19.80
N ILE A 55 12.73 6.41 -18.99
CA ILE A 55 11.70 6.24 -17.95
C ILE A 55 10.65 7.33 -18.17
N ARG A 56 9.40 6.92 -18.34
CA ARG A 56 8.26 7.82 -18.51
C ARG A 56 7.16 7.48 -17.49
N SER A 57 6.78 8.46 -16.66
CA SER A 57 5.58 8.42 -15.83
C SER A 57 4.49 9.21 -16.56
N GLU A 58 3.45 8.52 -17.06
CA GLU A 58 2.39 9.16 -17.85
C GLU A 58 1.48 10.02 -16.98
N ASP A 59 1.15 9.54 -15.79
CA ASP A 59 0.31 10.23 -14.81
C ASP A 59 0.96 11.48 -14.21
N GLN A 60 2.31 11.49 -14.09
CA GLN A 60 3.06 12.62 -13.55
C GLN A 60 3.63 13.54 -14.64
N GLY A 61 3.55 13.16 -15.92
CA GLY A 61 4.14 13.90 -17.03
C GLY A 61 5.67 13.99 -16.97
N LEU A 62 6.32 13.00 -16.34
CA LEU A 62 7.77 12.98 -16.17
C LEU A 62 8.42 12.09 -17.24
N HIS A 63 9.58 12.52 -17.72
CA HIS A 63 10.41 11.77 -18.67
C HIS A 63 11.88 11.95 -18.35
N GLU A 64 12.64 10.86 -18.36
CA GLU A 64 14.07 10.84 -18.15
C GLU A 64 14.76 9.92 -19.14
N GLU A 65 15.95 10.32 -19.62
CA GLU A 65 16.84 9.48 -20.43
C GLU A 65 18.19 9.35 -19.74
N ILE A 66 18.69 8.13 -19.64
CA ILE A 66 19.95 7.79 -18.97
C ILE A 66 20.77 6.92 -19.94
N ALA A 67 22.04 7.23 -20.08
CA ALA A 67 22.90 6.60 -21.08
C ALA A 67 23.06 5.08 -20.88
N SER A 68 23.04 4.62 -19.63
CA SER A 68 23.17 3.20 -19.29
C SER A 68 22.83 2.97 -17.81
N LEU A 69 22.67 1.71 -17.42
CA LEU A 69 22.49 1.34 -16.01
C LEU A 69 23.68 1.78 -15.13
N THR A 70 24.89 1.80 -15.65
CA THR A 70 26.10 2.24 -14.92
C THR A 70 26.14 3.74 -14.68
N ALA A 71 25.39 4.53 -15.45
CA ALA A 71 25.22 5.96 -15.26
C ALA A 71 23.99 6.33 -14.40
N LEU A 72 23.21 5.30 -14.00
CA LEU A 72 22.00 5.51 -13.21
C LEU A 72 22.36 5.75 -11.75
N GLU A 73 21.98 6.92 -11.23
CA GLU A 73 22.11 7.30 -9.83
C GLU A 73 20.75 7.33 -9.14
N PRO A 74 20.64 6.94 -7.85
CA PRO A 74 19.42 7.10 -7.09
C PRO A 74 19.05 8.58 -6.90
N GLY A 75 17.76 8.87 -6.70
CA GLY A 75 17.24 10.21 -6.46
C GLY A 75 16.36 10.75 -7.58
N GLY A 76 15.87 11.99 -7.39
CA GLY A 76 14.97 12.64 -8.34
C GLY A 76 13.52 12.19 -8.26
N PRO A 77 12.65 12.73 -9.14
CA PRO A 77 11.21 12.48 -9.11
C PRO A 77 10.82 11.02 -9.38
N LEU A 78 11.67 10.27 -10.12
CA LEU A 78 11.46 8.87 -10.51
C LEU A 78 12.34 7.89 -9.69
N ASP A 79 12.76 8.27 -8.46
CA ASP A 79 13.68 7.49 -7.63
C ASP A 79 13.19 6.06 -7.37
N LEU A 80 11.88 5.85 -7.23
CA LEU A 80 11.31 4.51 -7.05
C LEU A 80 11.66 3.58 -8.23
N VAL A 81 11.49 4.06 -9.46
CA VAL A 81 11.83 3.31 -10.68
C VAL A 81 13.34 3.12 -10.79
N ARG A 82 14.12 4.16 -10.49
CA ARG A 82 15.59 4.11 -10.52
C ARG A 82 16.13 3.06 -9.57
N ARG A 83 15.64 3.02 -8.32
CA ARG A 83 16.07 2.01 -7.32
C ARG A 83 15.66 0.61 -7.69
N ALA A 84 14.46 0.42 -8.27
CA ALA A 84 14.07 -0.87 -8.81
C ALA A 84 15.06 -1.35 -9.89
N LEU A 85 15.43 -0.50 -10.84
CA LEU A 85 16.42 -0.82 -11.89
C LEU A 85 17.80 -1.14 -11.28
N LEU A 86 18.25 -0.36 -10.30
CA LEU A 86 19.52 -0.61 -9.59
C LEU A 86 19.52 -1.95 -8.84
N TYR A 87 18.37 -2.39 -8.35
CA TYR A 87 18.21 -3.70 -7.71
C TYR A 87 18.18 -4.84 -8.73
N TYR A 88 17.30 -4.74 -9.76
CA TYR A 88 17.10 -5.82 -10.73
C TYR A 88 18.27 -5.95 -11.73
N ARG A 89 18.98 -4.88 -12.01
CA ARG A 89 20.19 -4.82 -12.86
C ARG A 89 19.99 -5.45 -14.23
N PRO A 90 19.07 -4.97 -15.06
CA PRO A 90 18.93 -5.46 -16.42
C PRO A 90 20.23 -5.23 -17.23
N GLU A 91 20.61 -6.20 -18.06
CA GLU A 91 21.84 -6.14 -18.86
C GLU A 91 21.70 -5.37 -20.18
N MET A 92 20.47 -5.04 -20.55
CA MET A 92 20.12 -4.35 -21.79
C MET A 92 19.50 -2.98 -21.54
N GLY A 93 19.46 -2.12 -22.55
CA GLY A 93 18.69 -0.88 -22.49
C GLY A 93 17.19 -1.15 -22.46
N LEU A 94 16.44 -0.25 -21.85
CA LEU A 94 15.01 -0.39 -21.63
C LEU A 94 14.25 0.90 -21.91
N ASP A 95 13.09 0.75 -22.53
CA ASP A 95 12.03 1.75 -22.52
C ASP A 95 11.01 1.36 -21.44
N ILE A 96 10.86 2.21 -20.44
CA ILE A 96 10.02 1.95 -19.26
C ILE A 96 8.91 2.99 -19.23
N VAL A 97 7.67 2.53 -19.18
CA VAL A 97 6.49 3.37 -19.03
C VAL A 97 5.74 2.92 -17.81
N VAL A 98 5.47 3.86 -16.90
CA VAL A 98 4.71 3.63 -15.69
C VAL A 98 3.54 4.60 -15.57
N SER A 99 2.45 4.16 -14.97
CA SER A 99 1.28 5.02 -14.70
C SER A 99 0.47 4.50 -13.52
N SER A 100 -0.22 5.39 -12.83
CA SER A 100 -1.19 5.05 -11.79
C SER A 100 -2.49 5.82 -11.99
N GLN A 101 -3.63 5.14 -11.83
CA GLN A 101 -4.95 5.78 -11.79
C GLN A 101 -5.21 6.44 -10.43
N ALA A 102 -4.55 5.96 -9.37
CA ALA A 102 -4.66 6.55 -8.05
C ALA A 102 -3.85 7.86 -7.98
N PRO A 103 -4.44 8.98 -7.55
CA PRO A 103 -3.72 10.23 -7.37
C PRO A 103 -2.56 10.05 -6.39
N LYS A 104 -1.42 10.70 -6.65
CA LYS A 104 -0.28 10.69 -5.74
C LYS A 104 -0.69 11.22 -4.36
N GLY A 105 -0.36 10.48 -3.32
CA GLY A 105 -0.75 10.82 -1.95
C GLY A 105 -2.22 10.57 -1.62
N SER A 106 -2.91 9.72 -2.39
CA SER A 106 -4.31 9.35 -2.12
C SER A 106 -4.51 8.39 -0.93
N GLY A 107 -3.42 7.80 -0.41
CA GLY A 107 -3.51 6.78 0.64
C GLY A 107 -3.89 5.37 0.14
N LEU A 108 -3.96 5.17 -1.19
CA LEU A 108 -4.40 3.90 -1.79
C LEU A 108 -3.27 2.92 -2.12
N GLY A 109 -2.05 3.14 -1.64
CA GLY A 109 -0.90 2.29 -1.94
C GLY A 109 -0.41 2.37 -3.39
N ALA A 110 -0.62 3.52 -4.07
CA ALA A 110 -0.30 3.70 -5.49
C ALA A 110 1.19 3.48 -5.81
N SER A 111 2.09 3.97 -4.97
CA SER A 111 3.55 3.82 -5.10
C SER A 111 3.96 2.34 -5.04
N SER A 112 3.49 1.65 -4.03
CA SER A 112 3.77 0.23 -3.81
C SER A 112 3.17 -0.65 -4.91
N ALA A 113 1.95 -0.34 -5.37
CA ALA A 113 1.34 -1.03 -6.50
C ALA A 113 2.15 -0.83 -7.79
N LEU A 114 2.61 0.41 -8.05
CA LEU A 114 3.48 0.71 -9.19
C LEU A 114 4.78 -0.09 -9.13
N LEU A 115 5.40 -0.14 -7.93
CA LEU A 115 6.62 -0.91 -7.69
C LEU A 115 6.39 -2.41 -7.92
N MET A 116 5.24 -2.97 -7.50
CA MET A 116 4.90 -4.38 -7.74
C MET A 116 4.70 -4.67 -9.23
N ALA A 117 4.01 -3.80 -9.97
CA ALA A 117 3.87 -3.94 -11.42
C ALA A 117 5.24 -3.93 -12.12
N LEU A 118 6.09 -2.98 -11.77
CA LEU A 118 7.44 -2.86 -12.33
C LEU A 118 8.32 -4.05 -11.94
N SER A 119 8.27 -4.48 -10.67
CA SER A 119 9.03 -5.63 -10.16
C SER A 119 8.66 -6.93 -10.89
N ASN A 120 7.38 -7.16 -11.16
CA ASN A 120 6.94 -8.31 -11.96
C ASN A 120 7.51 -8.28 -13.38
N CYS A 121 7.50 -7.11 -14.04
CA CYS A 121 8.12 -6.96 -15.36
C CYS A 121 9.63 -7.23 -15.32
N LEU A 122 10.34 -6.62 -14.38
CA LEU A 122 11.79 -6.75 -14.25
C LEU A 122 12.23 -8.15 -13.80
N ASN A 123 11.49 -8.78 -12.88
CA ASN A 123 11.74 -10.16 -12.47
C ASN A 123 11.68 -11.13 -13.65
N THR A 124 10.62 -11.01 -14.46
CA THR A 124 10.45 -11.81 -15.69
C THR A 124 11.56 -11.50 -16.70
N LEU A 125 11.88 -10.22 -16.92
CA LEU A 125 12.89 -9.80 -17.90
C LEU A 125 14.29 -10.29 -17.55
N THR A 126 14.66 -10.22 -16.26
CA THR A 126 16.01 -10.57 -15.78
C THR A 126 16.17 -12.04 -15.44
N GLY A 127 15.09 -12.82 -15.49
CA GLY A 127 15.11 -14.25 -15.16
C GLY A 127 15.54 -14.57 -13.74
N ARG A 128 15.29 -13.66 -12.78
CA ARG A 128 15.69 -13.86 -11.37
C ARG A 128 14.85 -14.89 -10.65
N ASP A 129 13.66 -15.19 -11.17
CA ASP A 129 12.72 -16.20 -10.62
C ASP A 129 12.39 -15.99 -9.14
N LEU A 130 12.24 -14.72 -8.75
CA LEU A 130 11.86 -14.35 -7.38
C LEU A 130 10.40 -14.70 -7.15
N ASP A 131 10.12 -15.32 -6.01
CA ASP A 131 8.74 -15.59 -5.59
C ASP A 131 8.04 -14.33 -5.03
N SER A 132 6.73 -14.43 -4.78
CA SER A 132 5.93 -13.31 -4.27
C SER A 132 6.43 -12.79 -2.93
N ARG A 133 6.95 -13.67 -2.05
CA ARG A 133 7.51 -13.26 -0.75
C ARG A 133 8.74 -12.39 -0.95
N GLN A 134 9.64 -12.83 -1.79
CA GLN A 134 10.87 -12.10 -2.09
C GLN A 134 10.57 -10.75 -2.75
N ILE A 135 9.62 -10.70 -3.70
CA ILE A 135 9.24 -9.45 -4.39
C ILE A 135 8.65 -8.44 -3.40
N ILE A 136 7.79 -8.88 -2.46
CA ILE A 136 7.20 -8.02 -1.42
C ILE A 136 8.28 -7.46 -0.49
N ASP A 137 9.17 -8.31 0.01
CA ASP A 137 10.22 -7.89 0.94
C ASP A 137 11.23 -6.93 0.27
N ILE A 138 11.58 -7.19 -0.99
CA ILE A 138 12.40 -6.30 -1.81
C ILE A 138 11.70 -4.97 -2.04
N GLY A 139 10.42 -5.01 -2.40
CA GLY A 139 9.60 -3.81 -2.62
C GLY A 139 9.58 -2.91 -1.39
N ALA A 140 9.32 -3.47 -0.20
CA ALA A 140 9.35 -2.74 1.05
C ALA A 140 10.72 -2.09 1.33
N ASN A 141 11.81 -2.82 1.07
CA ASN A 141 13.16 -2.30 1.26
C ASN A 141 13.51 -1.20 0.25
N VAL A 142 13.11 -1.34 -1.01
CA VAL A 142 13.32 -0.30 -2.04
C VAL A 142 12.53 0.96 -1.70
N GLU A 143 11.26 0.83 -1.31
CA GLU A 143 10.44 1.99 -0.95
C GLU A 143 10.95 2.68 0.33
N ALA A 144 11.38 1.92 1.35
CA ALA A 144 12.00 2.47 2.55
C ALA A 144 13.25 3.31 2.22
N GLN A 145 14.05 2.92 1.22
CA GLN A 145 15.18 3.72 0.75
C GLN A 145 14.75 5.04 0.06
N VAL A 146 13.61 5.03 -0.64
CA VAL A 146 13.06 6.24 -1.31
C VAL A 146 12.55 7.23 -0.27
N ILE A 147 11.81 6.75 0.73
CA ILE A 147 11.16 7.63 1.71
C ILE A 147 12.05 7.94 2.93
N GLY A 148 13.13 7.17 3.15
CA GLY A 148 14.09 7.37 4.24
C GLY A 148 13.58 7.01 5.64
N ILE A 149 12.44 6.33 5.76
CA ILE A 149 11.83 5.89 7.02
C ILE A 149 11.23 4.49 6.85
N PRO A 150 10.94 3.75 7.96
CA PRO A 150 10.27 2.47 7.88
C PRO A 150 8.92 2.57 7.17
N THR A 151 8.64 1.62 6.29
CA THR A 151 7.35 1.48 5.61
C THR A 151 6.64 0.20 6.04
N GLY A 152 5.31 0.20 5.97
CA GLY A 152 4.51 -1.00 6.14
C GLY A 152 4.56 -1.90 4.90
N LYS A 153 4.09 -3.12 5.06
CA LYS A 153 4.07 -4.10 3.96
C LYS A 153 2.69 -4.33 3.36
N GLN A 154 1.64 -3.83 3.98
CA GLN A 154 0.25 -4.11 3.56
C GLN A 154 -0.05 -3.72 2.11
N ASP A 155 0.64 -2.70 1.58
CA ASP A 155 0.40 -2.12 0.26
C ASP A 155 0.86 -3.00 -0.90
N TYR A 156 1.73 -3.98 -0.62
CA TYR A 156 2.29 -4.87 -1.64
C TYR A 156 1.45 -6.12 -1.90
N PHE A 157 0.57 -6.51 -0.97
CA PHE A 157 -0.20 -7.74 -1.06
C PHE A 157 -1.34 -7.67 -2.08
N PRO A 158 -2.25 -6.68 -2.04
CA PRO A 158 -3.34 -6.59 -3.01
C PRO A 158 -2.87 -6.49 -4.47
N PRO A 159 -1.77 -5.80 -4.81
CA PRO A 159 -1.20 -5.81 -6.15
C PRO A 159 -0.76 -7.20 -6.65
N ILE A 160 -0.38 -8.10 -5.75
CA ILE A 160 0.11 -9.44 -6.11
C ILE A 160 -1.00 -10.48 -6.02
N PHE A 161 -1.83 -10.43 -4.99
CA PHE A 161 -2.79 -11.49 -4.67
C PHE A 161 -4.24 -11.12 -5.02
N GLY A 162 -4.55 -9.82 -5.12
CA GLY A 162 -5.93 -9.36 -5.34
C GLY A 162 -6.88 -9.64 -4.18
N GLY A 163 -8.18 -9.44 -4.41
CA GLY A 163 -9.25 -9.84 -3.51
C GLY A 163 -9.26 -9.11 -2.17
N VAL A 164 -9.70 -9.81 -1.12
CA VAL A 164 -9.71 -9.34 0.27
C VAL A 164 -8.74 -10.19 1.07
N CYS A 165 -7.77 -9.53 1.70
CA CYS A 165 -6.63 -10.17 2.35
C CYS A 165 -6.55 -9.81 3.83
N ALA A 166 -6.33 -10.80 4.68
CA ALA A 166 -5.82 -10.61 6.03
C ALA A 166 -4.33 -11.00 6.06
N MET A 167 -3.47 -10.07 6.45
CA MET A 167 -2.03 -10.23 6.45
C MET A 167 -1.53 -10.20 7.89
N TRP A 168 -0.97 -11.32 8.31
CA TRP A 168 -0.41 -11.53 9.64
C TRP A 168 1.09 -11.30 9.62
N PHE A 169 1.63 -10.57 10.59
CA PHE A 169 3.05 -10.24 10.72
C PHE A 169 3.54 -10.71 12.08
N ASP A 170 4.64 -11.48 12.10
CA ASP A 170 5.23 -12.02 13.31
C ASP A 170 6.76 -12.14 13.15
N VAL A 171 7.43 -12.74 14.15
CA VAL A 171 8.88 -12.98 14.16
C VAL A 171 9.36 -13.83 12.98
N ASP A 172 8.53 -14.76 12.53
CA ASP A 172 8.81 -15.63 11.38
C ASP A 172 8.56 -14.98 10.02
N GLY A 173 8.19 -13.68 10.01
CA GLY A 173 7.83 -12.93 8.82
C GLY A 173 6.33 -12.70 8.70
N TRP A 174 5.76 -12.95 7.51
CA TRP A 174 4.34 -12.72 7.27
C TRP A 174 3.64 -13.94 6.69
N THR A 175 2.35 -14.05 6.95
CA THR A 175 1.45 -15.01 6.31
C THR A 175 0.23 -14.28 5.74
N LEU A 176 -0.32 -14.84 4.65
CA LEU A 176 -1.48 -14.31 3.96
C LEU A 176 -2.66 -15.27 4.11
N GLU A 177 -3.81 -14.71 4.47
CA GLU A 177 -5.10 -15.37 4.41
C GLU A 177 -5.97 -14.64 3.38
N SER A 178 -6.38 -15.34 2.32
CA SER A 178 -7.38 -14.83 1.38
C SER A 178 -8.78 -15.04 1.96
N LEU A 179 -9.53 -13.95 2.14
CA LEU A 179 -10.90 -13.98 2.66
C LEU A 179 -11.94 -14.07 1.54
N ALA A 180 -11.62 -13.63 0.32
CA ALA A 180 -12.51 -13.69 -0.84
C ALA A 180 -12.34 -15.02 -1.58
N GLN A 181 -12.92 -16.08 -1.04
CA GLN A 181 -12.93 -17.40 -1.70
C GLN A 181 -14.06 -17.55 -2.73
N ASP A 182 -15.07 -16.70 -2.66
CA ASP A 182 -16.18 -16.59 -3.61
C ASP A 182 -16.46 -15.11 -3.94
N SER A 183 -17.34 -14.85 -4.93
CA SER A 183 -17.70 -13.49 -5.32
C SER A 183 -18.59 -12.79 -4.28
N ALA A 184 -19.27 -13.51 -3.39
CA ALA A 184 -20.29 -12.94 -2.52
C ALA A 184 -19.73 -11.89 -1.55
N LEU A 185 -18.51 -12.11 -1.01
CA LEU A 185 -17.83 -11.10 -0.19
C LEU A 185 -17.50 -9.84 -0.99
N ILE A 186 -16.95 -10.01 -2.20
CA ILE A 186 -16.57 -8.89 -3.07
C ILE A 186 -17.82 -8.13 -3.50
N ASP A 187 -18.87 -8.81 -3.92
CA ASP A 187 -20.13 -8.20 -4.34
C ASP A 187 -20.77 -7.44 -3.17
N GLY A 188 -20.79 -8.05 -1.98
CA GLY A 188 -21.28 -7.41 -0.77
C GLY A 188 -20.52 -6.15 -0.36
N LEU A 189 -19.20 -6.13 -0.55
CA LEU A 189 -18.37 -4.93 -0.31
C LEU A 189 -18.61 -3.87 -1.39
N ASN A 190 -18.70 -4.25 -2.67
CA ASN A 190 -18.97 -3.33 -3.78
C ASN A 190 -20.30 -2.59 -3.65
N GLU A 191 -21.32 -3.25 -3.09
CA GLU A 191 -22.63 -2.62 -2.83
C GLU A 191 -22.61 -1.59 -1.70
N ARG A 192 -21.61 -1.64 -0.82
CA ARG A 192 -21.60 -0.90 0.46
C ARG A 192 -20.46 0.10 0.60
N LEU A 193 -19.36 -0.09 -0.10
CA LEU A 193 -18.17 0.75 0.04
C LEU A 193 -18.10 1.83 -1.04
N ILE A 194 -17.82 3.04 -0.63
CA ILE A 194 -17.53 4.17 -1.51
C ILE A 194 -16.15 4.70 -1.15
N VAL A 195 -15.27 4.79 -2.14
CA VAL A 195 -13.94 5.39 -2.01
C VAL A 195 -13.98 6.79 -2.58
N SER A 196 -13.61 7.79 -1.78
CA SER A 196 -13.60 9.19 -2.18
C SER A 196 -12.23 9.82 -1.97
N TYR A 197 -11.70 10.47 -3.01
CA TYR A 197 -10.47 11.23 -2.89
C TYR A 197 -10.74 12.62 -2.30
N THR A 198 -10.03 12.98 -1.23
CA THR A 198 -10.23 14.26 -0.53
C THR A 198 -9.74 15.48 -1.31
N GLY A 199 -8.96 15.26 -2.39
CA GLY A 199 -8.30 16.32 -3.16
C GLY A 199 -7.08 16.93 -2.44
N ILE A 200 -6.67 16.37 -1.30
CA ILE A 200 -5.45 16.76 -0.58
C ILE A 200 -4.51 15.57 -0.56
N PRO A 201 -3.29 15.68 -1.14
CA PRO A 201 -2.28 14.65 -1.00
C PRO A 201 -1.88 14.47 0.47
N HIS A 202 -1.81 13.23 0.91
CA HIS A 202 -1.36 12.86 2.24
C HIS A 202 -0.09 12.01 2.14
N PHE A 203 0.90 12.31 2.97
CA PHE A 203 2.12 11.52 3.07
C PHE A 203 2.03 10.59 4.27
N SER A 204 1.39 9.43 4.10
CA SER A 204 1.17 8.42 5.15
C SER A 204 2.47 7.99 5.84
N SER A 205 3.60 8.05 5.14
CA SER A 205 4.92 7.76 5.70
C SER A 205 5.29 8.65 6.89
N ILE A 206 5.01 9.95 6.82
CA ILE A 206 5.31 10.91 7.92
C ILE A 206 4.44 10.60 9.14
N THR A 207 3.16 10.32 8.91
CA THR A 207 2.21 9.99 9.98
C THR A 207 2.55 8.63 10.61
N ASN A 208 2.89 7.63 9.81
CA ASN A 208 3.32 6.31 10.32
C ASN A 208 4.59 6.41 11.17
N TRP A 209 5.55 7.23 10.75
CA TRP A 209 6.73 7.49 11.57
C TRP A 209 6.39 8.15 12.91
N ALA A 210 5.51 9.15 12.91
CA ALA A 210 5.06 9.81 14.13
C ALA A 210 4.33 8.84 15.08
N MET A 211 3.47 7.95 14.53
CA MET A 211 2.78 6.91 15.30
C MET A 211 3.78 5.92 15.91
N LEU A 212 4.73 5.43 15.13
CA LEU A 212 5.78 4.50 15.60
C LEU A 212 6.63 5.15 16.71
N LYS A 213 7.04 6.40 16.53
CA LYS A 213 7.81 7.12 17.53
C LYS A 213 7.06 7.25 18.84
N ARG A 214 5.80 7.71 18.80
CA ARG A 214 4.95 7.85 20.01
C ARG A 214 4.73 6.50 20.70
N TYR A 215 4.60 5.43 19.94
CA TYR A 215 4.50 4.07 20.47
C TYR A 215 5.76 3.67 21.23
N ILE A 216 6.95 3.84 20.62
CA ILE A 216 8.25 3.49 21.23
C ILE A 216 8.51 4.32 22.50
N GLU A 217 8.16 5.60 22.47
CA GLU A 217 8.30 6.52 23.59
C GLU A 217 7.20 6.33 24.67
N ASN A 218 6.25 5.42 24.44
CA ASN A 218 5.08 5.17 25.30
C ASN A 218 4.33 6.47 25.64
N GLU A 219 4.14 7.33 24.62
CA GLU A 219 3.53 8.64 24.79
C GLU A 219 2.01 8.55 24.86
N GLY A 220 1.43 9.03 25.98
CA GLY A 220 -0.01 9.06 26.19
C GLY A 220 -0.62 7.65 26.22
N ASP A 221 -1.64 7.43 25.38
CA ASP A 221 -2.35 6.15 25.23
C ASP A 221 -1.98 5.39 23.94
N SER A 222 -0.86 5.74 23.31
CA SER A 222 -0.44 5.20 22.00
C SER A 222 -0.35 3.67 21.97
N VAL A 223 0.24 3.06 22.99
CA VAL A 223 0.37 1.59 23.11
C VAL A 223 -1.00 0.93 23.27
N ALA A 224 -1.84 1.46 24.17
CA ALA A 224 -3.19 0.92 24.40
C ALA A 224 -4.05 1.01 23.11
N ARG A 225 -4.00 2.14 22.40
CA ARG A 225 -4.71 2.30 21.13
C ARG A 225 -4.25 1.31 20.05
N MET A 226 -2.94 1.03 19.96
CA MET A 226 -2.44 0.03 19.00
C MET A 226 -2.93 -1.37 19.32
N ALA A 227 -2.94 -1.75 20.60
CA ALA A 227 -3.50 -3.03 21.04
C ALA A 227 -5.01 -3.14 20.71
N GLU A 228 -5.78 -2.06 20.91
CA GLU A 228 -7.19 -2.02 20.54
C GLU A 228 -7.41 -2.09 19.02
N ILE A 229 -6.60 -1.38 18.22
CA ILE A 229 -6.63 -1.46 16.75
C ILE A 229 -6.34 -2.88 16.28
N LYS A 230 -5.38 -3.58 16.92
CA LYS A 230 -5.10 -5.00 16.62
C LYS A 230 -6.31 -5.89 16.91
N ALA A 231 -6.98 -5.69 18.05
CA ALA A 231 -8.20 -6.45 18.39
C ALA A 231 -9.33 -6.17 17.38
N ILE A 232 -9.47 -4.91 16.92
CA ILE A 232 -10.46 -4.56 15.89
C ILE A 232 -10.08 -5.19 14.54
N ALA A 233 -8.80 -5.24 14.17
CA ALA A 233 -8.37 -5.91 12.94
C ALA A 233 -8.71 -7.41 12.96
N GLN A 234 -8.56 -8.09 14.10
CA GLN A 234 -8.99 -9.48 14.28
C GLN A 234 -10.51 -9.62 14.13
N ALA A 235 -11.27 -8.74 14.78
CA ALA A 235 -12.74 -8.74 14.65
C ALA A 235 -13.19 -8.42 13.21
N MET A 236 -12.49 -7.54 12.49
CA MET A 236 -12.73 -7.22 11.08
C MET A 236 -12.49 -8.44 10.18
N ARG A 237 -11.38 -9.14 10.38
CA ARG A 237 -11.09 -10.39 9.66
C ARG A 237 -12.22 -11.41 9.88
N ASP A 238 -12.66 -11.60 11.12
CA ASP A 238 -13.73 -12.55 11.46
C ASP A 238 -15.10 -12.11 10.91
N CYS A 239 -15.38 -10.81 10.92
CA CYS A 239 -16.56 -10.19 10.34
C CYS A 239 -16.64 -10.48 8.82
N LEU A 240 -15.55 -10.22 8.09
CA LEU A 240 -15.47 -10.44 6.65
C LEU A 240 -15.53 -11.93 6.30
N ALA A 241 -14.86 -12.79 7.06
CA ALA A 241 -14.90 -14.25 6.86
C ALA A 241 -16.34 -14.83 7.01
N ARG A 242 -17.17 -14.19 7.84
CA ARG A 242 -18.58 -14.55 8.02
C ARG A 242 -19.54 -13.77 7.12
N GLN A 243 -19.03 -12.81 6.33
CA GLN A 243 -19.82 -11.87 5.50
C GLN A 243 -20.86 -11.10 6.34
N ASP A 244 -20.49 -10.72 7.57
CA ASP A 244 -21.34 -9.95 8.49
C ASP A 244 -21.25 -8.44 8.16
N PHE A 245 -21.98 -8.03 7.12
CA PHE A 245 -22.01 -6.64 6.67
C PHE A 245 -22.70 -5.66 7.64
N ASP A 246 -23.46 -6.14 8.60
CA ASP A 246 -24.12 -5.30 9.62
C ASP A 246 -23.14 -4.89 10.73
N THR A 247 -22.12 -5.69 10.98
CA THR A 247 -21.05 -5.38 11.95
C THR A 247 -19.92 -4.57 11.33
N LEU A 248 -19.69 -4.67 10.03
CA LEU A 248 -18.59 -4.00 9.30
C LEU A 248 -18.49 -2.49 9.60
N PRO A 249 -19.56 -1.68 9.49
CA PRO A 249 -19.45 -0.23 9.77
C PRO A 249 -19.12 0.10 11.22
N LYS A 250 -19.54 -0.72 12.17
CA LYS A 250 -19.21 -0.53 13.61
C LYS A 250 -17.71 -0.69 13.85
N LEU A 251 -17.09 -1.69 13.20
CA LEU A 251 -15.65 -1.93 13.30
C LEU A 251 -14.84 -0.82 12.59
N LEU A 252 -15.29 -0.37 11.42
CA LEU A 252 -14.67 0.77 10.71
C LEU A 252 -14.68 2.05 11.57
N ASP A 253 -15.82 2.38 12.19
CA ASP A 253 -15.98 3.54 13.05
C ASP A 253 -15.13 3.42 14.34
N ALA A 254 -15.09 2.24 14.96
CA ALA A 254 -14.27 1.99 16.14
C ALA A 254 -12.78 2.15 15.84
N GLU A 255 -12.30 1.58 14.74
CA GLU A 255 -10.91 1.72 14.29
C GLU A 255 -10.56 3.18 13.99
N TRP A 256 -11.44 3.91 13.29
CA TRP A 256 -11.22 5.31 12.99
C TRP A 256 -11.12 6.18 14.25
N LYS A 257 -11.96 5.96 15.25
CA LYS A 257 -11.92 6.68 16.53
C LYS A 257 -10.59 6.52 17.25
N LEU A 258 -9.98 5.36 17.17
CA LEU A 258 -8.66 5.11 17.75
C LEU A 258 -7.56 5.72 16.89
N ARG A 259 -7.60 5.47 15.58
CA ARG A 259 -6.57 5.88 14.62
C ARG A 259 -6.37 7.38 14.56
N ARG A 260 -7.45 8.17 14.50
CA ARG A 260 -7.39 9.63 14.41
C ARG A 260 -6.65 10.29 15.57
N GLY A 261 -6.50 9.62 16.70
CA GLY A 261 -5.78 10.09 17.89
C GLY A 261 -4.33 9.60 17.99
N LEU A 262 -3.84 8.78 17.06
CA LEU A 262 -2.48 8.21 17.13
C LEU A 262 -1.39 9.24 16.87
N ALA A 263 -1.62 10.17 15.95
CA ALA A 263 -0.68 11.25 15.64
C ALA A 263 -1.41 12.48 15.12
N GLU A 264 -0.75 13.64 15.21
CA GLU A 264 -1.20 14.86 14.54
C GLU A 264 -1.14 14.66 13.01
N GLY A 265 -2.12 15.22 12.30
CA GLY A 265 -2.20 15.13 10.83
C GLY A 265 -2.84 13.86 10.29
N VAL A 266 -3.25 12.91 11.12
CA VAL A 266 -4.05 11.73 10.69
C VAL A 266 -5.41 12.16 10.15
N THR A 267 -5.99 13.22 10.69
CA THR A 267 -7.17 13.88 10.13
C THR A 267 -6.91 15.37 9.91
N THR A 268 -7.76 16.00 9.13
CA THR A 268 -7.75 17.45 8.87
C THR A 268 -9.19 17.97 8.91
N PRO A 269 -9.41 19.30 9.10
CA PRO A 269 -10.76 19.88 9.06
C PRO A 269 -11.54 19.53 7.79
N LYS A 270 -10.85 19.39 6.64
CA LYS A 270 -11.49 19.01 5.38
C LYS A 270 -11.92 17.54 5.39
N ILE A 271 -11.10 16.63 5.92
CA ILE A 271 -11.45 15.21 6.08
C ILE A 271 -12.67 15.09 7.00
N ASP A 272 -12.64 15.76 8.16
CA ASP A 272 -13.74 15.74 9.12
C ASP A 272 -15.04 16.30 8.48
N ALA A 273 -14.96 17.36 7.66
CA ALA A 273 -16.11 17.90 6.96
C ALA A 273 -16.68 16.93 5.90
N ILE A 274 -15.81 16.22 5.15
CA ILE A 274 -16.23 15.20 4.19
C ILE A 274 -16.93 14.04 4.89
N MET A 275 -16.36 13.53 5.99
CA MET A 275 -16.96 12.47 6.79
C MET A 275 -18.32 12.89 7.40
N ALA A 276 -18.42 14.12 7.90
CA ALA A 276 -19.68 14.66 8.40
C ALA A 276 -20.75 14.76 7.29
N ALA A 277 -20.38 15.20 6.09
CA ALA A 277 -21.28 15.23 4.94
C ALA A 277 -21.73 13.83 4.51
N ALA A 278 -20.81 12.86 4.49
CA ALA A 278 -21.13 11.46 4.21
C ALA A 278 -22.13 10.89 5.23
N ALA A 279 -21.92 11.14 6.52
CA ALA A 279 -22.84 10.72 7.58
C ALA A 279 -24.23 11.35 7.41
N GLN A 280 -24.32 12.66 7.06
CA GLN A 280 -25.59 13.32 6.76
C GLN A 280 -26.29 12.73 5.54
N ALA A 281 -25.53 12.22 4.57
CA ALA A 281 -26.06 11.53 3.38
C ALA A 281 -26.41 10.06 3.63
N GLY A 282 -26.24 9.54 4.86
CA GLY A 282 -26.61 8.18 5.25
C GLY A 282 -25.48 7.17 5.33
N ALA A 283 -24.21 7.59 5.22
CA ALA A 283 -23.09 6.69 5.47
C ALA A 283 -23.05 6.23 6.93
N SER A 284 -22.99 4.93 7.16
CA SER A 284 -22.98 4.34 8.51
C SER A 284 -21.63 4.45 9.21
N ALA A 285 -20.53 4.56 8.46
CA ALA A 285 -19.17 4.78 8.96
C ALA A 285 -18.30 5.43 7.88
N SER A 286 -17.20 6.03 8.30
CA SER A 286 -16.18 6.59 7.41
C SER A 286 -14.81 6.51 8.07
N LYS A 287 -13.77 6.20 7.31
CA LYS A 287 -12.37 6.25 7.76
C LYS A 287 -11.46 6.67 6.61
N ILE A 288 -10.24 7.08 6.92
CA ILE A 288 -9.18 7.21 5.89
C ILE A 288 -8.52 5.85 5.61
N CYS A 289 -8.00 5.70 4.41
CA CYS A 289 -7.18 4.56 3.98
C CYS A 289 -5.71 4.80 4.26
#